data_c111464cd11e2553fbea97284a7e208c
#
_entry.id   c111464cd11e2553fbea97284a7e208c
#
_cell.length_a   1.000
_cell.length_b   1.000
_cell.length_c   1.000
_cell.angle_alpha   90.00
_cell.angle_beta   90.00
_cell.angle_gamma   90.00
#
_symmetry.space_group_name_H-M   'P 1'
#
loop_
_entity.id
_entity.type
_entity.pdbx_description
1 polymer ?
#
loop_
_entity_poly.entity_id
_entity_poly.type
_entity_poly.pdbx_seq_one_letter_code
_entity_poly.pdbx_strand_id
1 'polypeptide(L)'
;MDLKKYKVAWFTEGGWQGKVSLDNPNMRNDVSTKYILGAEHFPIFQIPQVLQRLGENHFDFAVVTLPKTNVDKLLHFDMIGDLKKLSKKVISMQEGPHWYFQDYKMEEQIWWYNTLTEFDMLFAHNNKDVKYYKGLTNKPVNTMPTLMLTERLGIEPRSKSGNNVIIGGNMVRWYGGFDSYIVAQEFEELIYAPSMGRKIDREGEMDINHFPYMSWVEWINTLSQFKYGVHLMPTQAAGTFTLNCAFHGIPCIGYKGLDTQEELHPDLTVDDGDLEKAK
;
A
#
# COMPACT_ATOMS: atom_id res chain seq x y z
N MET A 1 -11.28 19.97 10.45
CA MET A 1 -10.72 20.67 9.27
C MET A 1 -11.38 20.10 8.02
N ASP A 2 -12.00 20.89 7.18
CA ASP A 2 -12.57 20.38 5.91
C ASP A 2 -11.47 20.32 4.85
N LEU A 3 -10.97 19.12 4.57
CA LEU A 3 -9.94 18.87 3.59
C LEU A 3 -10.46 18.95 2.14
N LYS A 4 -11.77 18.76 1.93
CA LYS A 4 -12.40 18.78 0.60
C LYS A 4 -12.49 20.18 -0.02
N LYS A 5 -12.12 21.23 0.72
CA LYS A 5 -12.01 22.59 0.18
C LYS A 5 -10.86 22.77 -0.81
N TYR A 6 -9.87 21.88 -0.78
CA TYR A 6 -8.75 21.89 -1.70
C TYR A 6 -9.02 21.04 -2.94
N LYS A 7 -8.54 21.49 -4.07
CA LYS A 7 -8.52 20.69 -5.31
C LYS A 7 -7.28 19.83 -5.32
N VAL A 8 -7.44 18.53 -5.22
CA VAL A 8 -6.34 17.56 -5.17
C VAL A 8 -6.39 16.64 -6.38
N ALA A 9 -5.30 16.56 -7.14
CA ALA A 9 -5.07 15.51 -8.13
C ALA A 9 -4.21 14.41 -7.52
N TRP A 10 -4.46 13.15 -7.89
CA TRP A 10 -3.63 12.03 -7.51
C TRP A 10 -3.20 11.22 -8.72
N PHE A 11 -1.91 11.15 -8.98
CA PHE A 11 -1.32 10.48 -10.13
C PHE A 11 -0.67 9.17 -9.70
N THR A 12 -1.07 8.07 -10.34
CA THR A 12 -0.48 6.73 -10.11
C THR A 12 -0.33 5.98 -11.43
N GLU A 13 0.32 4.83 -11.39
CA GLU A 13 0.42 3.93 -12.54
C GLU A 13 -0.93 3.34 -12.98
N GLY A 14 -1.94 3.34 -12.11
CA GLY A 14 -3.26 2.78 -12.40
C GLY A 14 -3.98 3.46 -13.58
N GLY A 15 -4.67 2.66 -14.38
CA GLY A 15 -5.23 3.10 -15.67
C GLY A 15 -6.60 3.80 -15.63
N TRP A 16 -7.19 4.03 -14.45
CA TRP A 16 -8.49 4.70 -14.36
C TRP A 16 -8.36 6.21 -14.10
N GLN A 17 -9.38 6.97 -14.47
CA GLN A 17 -9.45 8.41 -14.25
C GLN A 17 -10.81 8.80 -13.66
N GLY A 18 -10.82 9.79 -12.77
CA GLY A 18 -12.03 10.41 -12.24
C GLY A 18 -11.98 10.64 -10.73
N LYS A 19 -13.08 11.16 -10.19
CA LYS A 19 -13.21 11.34 -8.75
C LYS A 19 -13.23 10.01 -8.03
N VAL A 20 -12.55 9.97 -6.90
CA VAL A 20 -12.54 8.79 -6.04
C VAL A 20 -13.90 8.65 -5.36
N SER A 21 -14.57 7.53 -5.57
CA SER A 21 -15.86 7.18 -4.98
C SER A 21 -15.74 5.97 -4.07
N LEU A 22 -16.52 5.94 -3.01
CA LEU A 22 -16.64 4.77 -2.12
C LEU A 22 -17.39 3.61 -2.79
N ASP A 23 -18.15 3.89 -3.84
CA ASP A 23 -18.87 2.87 -4.62
C ASP A 23 -17.97 2.16 -5.63
N ASN A 24 -16.68 2.51 -5.69
CA ASN A 24 -15.75 1.84 -6.60
C ASN A 24 -15.49 0.40 -6.12
N PRO A 25 -15.85 -0.63 -6.91
CA PRO A 25 -15.71 -2.03 -6.49
C PRO A 25 -14.25 -2.47 -6.31
N ASN A 26 -13.29 -1.73 -6.88
CA ASN A 26 -11.86 -1.99 -6.73
C ASN A 26 -11.21 -1.15 -5.63
N MET A 27 -11.98 -0.65 -4.69
CA MET A 27 -11.46 0.14 -3.58
C MET A 27 -10.48 -0.66 -2.72
N ARG A 28 -9.34 -0.05 -2.44
CA ARG A 28 -8.31 -0.55 -1.53
C ARG A 28 -8.11 0.45 -0.40
N ASN A 29 -7.37 0.09 0.64
CA ASN A 29 -7.12 0.98 1.77
C ASN A 29 -6.44 2.31 1.37
N ASP A 30 -5.58 2.32 0.35
CA ASP A 30 -4.98 3.54 -0.20
C ASP A 30 -6.01 4.50 -0.80
N VAL A 31 -7.13 3.98 -1.30
CA VAL A 31 -8.25 4.78 -1.82
C VAL A 31 -8.94 5.57 -0.71
N SER A 32 -8.88 5.10 0.54
CA SER A 32 -9.44 5.83 1.67
C SER A 32 -8.84 7.23 1.84
N THR A 33 -7.50 7.35 1.73
CA THR A 33 -6.81 8.65 1.78
C THR A 33 -7.22 9.56 0.63
N LYS A 34 -7.29 9.03 -0.58
CA LYS A 34 -7.74 9.77 -1.77
C LYS A 34 -9.17 10.30 -1.61
N TYR A 35 -10.05 9.46 -1.06
CA TYR A 35 -11.45 9.83 -0.81
C TYR A 35 -11.59 10.94 0.24
N ILE A 36 -10.86 10.85 1.37
CA ILE A 36 -10.88 11.88 2.42
C ILE A 36 -10.45 13.23 1.86
N LEU A 37 -9.44 13.23 0.99
CA LEU A 37 -8.93 14.44 0.35
C LEU A 37 -9.85 14.95 -0.77
N GLY A 38 -10.88 14.19 -1.17
CA GLY A 38 -11.70 14.54 -2.33
C GLY A 38 -10.90 14.56 -3.63
N ALA A 39 -9.88 13.71 -3.73
CA ALA A 39 -8.95 13.72 -4.84
C ALA A 39 -9.59 13.24 -6.15
N GLU A 40 -9.11 13.78 -7.25
CA GLU A 40 -9.34 13.27 -8.59
C GLU A 40 -8.13 12.46 -9.04
N HIS A 41 -8.36 11.22 -9.47
CA HIS A 41 -7.31 10.29 -9.87
C HIS A 41 -7.02 10.34 -11.35
N PHE A 42 -5.74 10.28 -11.72
CA PHE A 42 -5.25 10.28 -13.09
C PHE A 42 -4.12 9.26 -13.28
N PRO A 43 -4.02 8.62 -14.45
CA PRO A 43 -2.83 7.87 -14.83
C PRO A 43 -1.61 8.79 -14.92
N ILE A 44 -0.49 8.41 -14.29
CA ILE A 44 0.74 9.22 -14.24
C ILE A 44 1.30 9.52 -15.65
N PHE A 45 1.15 8.61 -16.59
CA PHE A 45 1.62 8.79 -17.97
C PHE A 45 0.79 9.79 -18.80
N GLN A 46 -0.30 10.31 -18.23
CA GLN A 46 -1.18 11.29 -18.89
C GLN A 46 -1.01 12.72 -18.33
N ILE A 47 0.01 12.98 -17.53
CA ILE A 47 0.26 14.31 -16.96
C ILE A 47 0.28 15.40 -18.04
N PRO A 48 0.99 15.29 -19.16
CA PRO A 48 0.99 16.32 -20.21
C PRO A 48 -0.41 16.58 -20.78
N GLN A 49 -1.20 15.51 -21.02
CA GLN A 49 -2.56 15.62 -21.54
C GLN A 49 -3.52 16.25 -20.53
N VAL A 50 -3.34 15.94 -19.23
CA VAL A 50 -4.12 16.55 -18.15
C VAL A 50 -3.81 18.04 -18.06
N LEU A 51 -2.53 18.44 -18.11
CA LEU A 51 -2.13 19.85 -18.14
C LEU A 51 -2.72 20.57 -19.35
N GLN A 52 -2.63 19.99 -20.53
CA GLN A 52 -3.20 20.58 -21.76
C GLN A 52 -4.71 20.79 -21.64
N ARG A 53 -5.43 19.84 -21.02
CA ARG A 53 -6.90 19.89 -20.91
C ARG A 53 -7.38 20.83 -19.83
N LEU A 54 -6.71 20.87 -18.67
CA LEU A 54 -7.20 21.57 -17.47
C LEU A 54 -6.55 22.93 -17.26
N GLY A 55 -5.39 23.16 -17.89
CA GLY A 55 -4.61 24.40 -17.77
C GLY A 55 -3.75 24.48 -16.52
N GLU A 56 -2.98 25.57 -16.43
CA GLU A 56 -2.05 25.81 -15.33
C GLU A 56 -2.79 26.15 -14.03
N ASN A 57 -2.18 25.81 -12.88
CA ASN A 57 -2.69 26.09 -11.53
C ASN A 57 -4.12 25.57 -11.28
N HIS A 58 -4.50 24.49 -11.96
CA HIS A 58 -5.84 23.92 -11.81
C HIS A 58 -6.06 23.29 -10.44
N PHE A 59 -5.02 22.67 -9.85
CA PHE A 59 -5.07 22.02 -8.55
C PHE A 59 -4.30 22.80 -7.49
N ASP A 60 -4.72 22.67 -6.21
CA ASP A 60 -3.93 23.16 -5.08
C ASP A 60 -2.77 22.19 -4.80
N PHE A 61 -3.02 20.88 -4.93
CA PHE A 61 -2.04 19.82 -4.70
C PHE A 61 -2.09 18.78 -5.81
N ALA A 62 -0.93 18.39 -6.32
CA ALA A 62 -0.74 17.17 -7.09
C ALA A 62 0.03 16.15 -6.23
N VAL A 63 -0.59 15.03 -5.91
CA VAL A 63 0.04 13.91 -5.20
C VAL A 63 0.42 12.86 -6.21
N VAL A 64 1.66 12.40 -6.15
CA VAL A 64 2.22 11.45 -7.11
C VAL A 64 2.72 10.22 -6.39
N THR A 65 2.25 9.06 -6.80
CA THR A 65 2.86 7.77 -6.47
C THR A 65 3.72 7.36 -7.66
N LEU A 66 5.04 7.41 -7.50
CA LEU A 66 5.95 6.99 -8.58
C LEU A 66 5.76 5.49 -8.84
N PRO A 67 5.69 5.09 -10.12
CA PRO A 67 5.44 3.71 -10.49
C PRO A 67 6.63 2.82 -10.13
N LYS A 68 6.30 1.54 -9.87
CA LYS A 68 7.29 0.48 -9.63
C LYS A 68 7.66 -0.26 -10.92
N THR A 69 6.91 -0.03 -11.98
CA THR A 69 7.14 -0.61 -13.30
C THR A 69 7.04 0.49 -14.35
N ASN A 70 7.52 0.24 -15.56
CA ASN A 70 7.46 1.20 -16.67
C ASN A 70 8.08 2.58 -16.35
N VAL A 71 9.09 2.63 -15.50
CA VAL A 71 9.79 3.89 -15.14
C VAL A 71 10.44 4.52 -16.37
N ASP A 72 10.92 3.69 -17.30
CA ASP A 72 11.47 4.10 -18.59
C ASP A 72 10.54 5.05 -19.37
N LYS A 73 9.24 4.87 -19.27
CA LYS A 73 8.25 5.75 -19.92
C LYS A 73 8.25 7.18 -19.36
N LEU A 74 8.67 7.36 -18.11
CA LEU A 74 8.73 8.66 -17.45
C LEU A 74 10.01 9.44 -17.79
N LEU A 75 11.02 8.78 -18.34
CA LEU A 75 12.27 9.43 -18.73
C LEU A 75 12.10 10.37 -19.95
N HIS A 76 10.99 10.28 -20.66
CA HIS A 76 10.78 10.94 -21.96
C HIS A 76 10.00 12.25 -21.88
N PHE A 77 9.58 12.71 -20.69
CA PHE A 77 8.91 14.01 -20.53
C PHE A 77 9.25 14.66 -19.18
N ASP A 78 9.08 15.96 -19.10
CA ASP A 78 9.32 16.73 -17.89
C ASP A 78 8.13 16.60 -16.92
N MET A 79 8.03 15.45 -16.25
CA MET A 79 6.94 15.16 -15.33
C MET A 79 6.80 16.22 -14.23
N ILE A 80 7.91 16.59 -13.60
CA ILE A 80 7.89 17.56 -12.48
C ILE A 80 7.57 18.96 -12.97
N GLY A 81 8.13 19.39 -14.10
CA GLY A 81 7.81 20.70 -14.69
C GLY A 81 6.34 20.82 -15.05
N ASP A 82 5.73 19.78 -15.63
CA ASP A 82 4.31 19.78 -15.96
C ASP A 82 3.42 19.76 -14.73
N LEU A 83 3.79 19.01 -13.69
CA LEU A 83 3.08 19.00 -12.41
C LEU A 83 3.15 20.36 -11.69
N LYS A 84 4.31 21.02 -11.71
CA LYS A 84 4.50 22.38 -11.14
C LYS A 84 3.70 23.45 -11.89
N LYS A 85 3.44 23.26 -13.18
CA LYS A 85 2.50 24.12 -13.93
C LYS A 85 1.05 23.80 -13.56
N LEU A 86 0.70 22.52 -13.44
CA LEU A 86 -0.66 22.05 -13.19
C LEU A 86 -1.16 22.36 -11.77
N SER A 87 -0.27 22.42 -10.77
CA SER A 87 -0.62 22.55 -9.36
C SER A 87 0.29 23.48 -8.59
N LYS A 88 -0.25 24.08 -7.49
CA LYS A 88 0.52 24.97 -6.62
C LYS A 88 1.58 24.25 -5.81
N LYS A 89 1.35 22.98 -5.47
CA LYS A 89 2.26 22.11 -4.72
C LYS A 89 2.27 20.71 -5.29
N VAL A 90 3.47 20.14 -5.37
CA VAL A 90 3.69 18.77 -5.88
C VAL A 90 4.25 17.91 -4.75
N ILE A 91 3.55 16.83 -4.44
CA ILE A 91 3.80 15.96 -3.29
C ILE A 91 4.06 14.55 -3.80
N SER A 92 5.10 13.89 -3.29
CA SER A 92 5.32 12.47 -3.52
C SER A 92 4.69 11.64 -2.41
N MET A 93 3.98 10.59 -2.78
CA MET A 93 3.53 9.54 -1.88
C MET A 93 4.14 8.22 -2.33
N GLN A 94 5.20 7.77 -1.63
CA GLN A 94 5.91 6.56 -2.03
C GLN A 94 5.21 5.32 -1.49
N GLU A 95 4.91 4.39 -2.39
CA GLU A 95 4.42 3.05 -2.07
C GLU A 95 5.55 2.03 -2.15
N GLY A 96 5.55 1.12 -1.19
CA GLY A 96 6.54 0.06 -1.09
C GLY A 96 7.87 0.54 -0.51
N PRO A 97 8.77 -0.41 -0.24
CA PRO A 97 10.01 -0.14 0.44
C PRO A 97 10.98 0.66 -0.44
N HIS A 98 11.78 1.49 0.20
CA HIS A 98 12.81 2.29 -0.46
C HIS A 98 13.78 1.46 -1.31
N TRP A 99 14.14 0.25 -0.87
CA TRP A 99 15.08 -0.61 -1.59
C TRP A 99 14.54 -1.12 -2.94
N TYR A 100 13.24 -1.05 -3.18
CA TYR A 100 12.63 -1.49 -4.44
C TYR A 100 13.23 -0.75 -5.66
N PHE A 101 13.55 0.53 -5.49
CA PHE A 101 14.15 1.34 -6.55
C PHE A 101 15.64 1.04 -6.78
N GLN A 102 16.28 0.30 -5.87
CA GLN A 102 17.69 -0.09 -6.01
C GLN A 102 17.86 -1.23 -7.03
N ASP A 103 16.81 -1.92 -7.40
CA ASP A 103 16.80 -2.97 -8.43
C ASP A 103 16.62 -2.41 -9.85
N TYR A 104 16.45 -1.09 -10.00
CA TYR A 104 16.30 -0.44 -11.29
C TYR A 104 17.64 -0.27 -12.00
N LYS A 105 17.58 -0.04 -13.33
CA LYS A 105 18.75 0.38 -14.09
C LYS A 105 19.30 1.70 -13.53
N MET A 106 20.60 1.94 -13.68
CA MET A 106 21.25 3.12 -13.11
C MET A 106 20.60 4.44 -13.58
N GLU A 107 20.23 4.53 -14.85
CA GLU A 107 19.56 5.72 -15.40
C GLU A 107 18.20 5.99 -14.74
N GLU A 108 17.44 4.93 -14.44
CA GLU A 108 16.15 5.02 -13.74
C GLU A 108 16.35 5.40 -12.27
N GLN A 109 17.39 4.87 -11.62
CA GLN A 109 17.74 5.24 -10.23
C GLN A 109 18.14 6.71 -10.13
N ILE A 110 18.94 7.22 -11.08
CA ILE A 110 19.35 8.64 -11.13
C ILE A 110 18.12 9.51 -11.38
N TRP A 111 17.27 9.15 -12.33
CA TRP A 111 16.02 9.86 -12.59
C TRP A 111 15.12 9.90 -11.35
N TRP A 112 14.94 8.76 -10.71
CA TRP A 112 14.11 8.64 -9.50
C TRP A 112 14.64 9.52 -8.37
N TYR A 113 15.95 9.49 -8.11
CA TYR A 113 16.59 10.34 -7.10
C TYR A 113 16.40 11.84 -7.41
N ASN A 114 16.69 12.26 -8.63
CA ASN A 114 16.52 13.65 -9.05
C ASN A 114 15.06 14.09 -8.93
N THR A 115 14.12 13.23 -9.34
CA THR A 115 12.69 13.49 -9.24
C THR A 115 12.24 13.66 -7.78
N LEU A 116 12.71 12.83 -6.86
CA LEU A 116 12.37 12.95 -5.43
C LEU A 116 12.83 14.27 -4.81
N THR A 117 13.98 14.78 -5.21
CA THR A 117 14.50 16.06 -4.68
C THR A 117 13.73 17.28 -5.18
N GLU A 118 12.94 17.14 -6.23
CA GLU A 118 12.15 18.21 -6.85
C GLU A 118 10.74 18.39 -6.24
N PHE A 119 10.23 17.40 -5.51
CA PHE A 119 8.95 17.52 -4.82
C PHE A 119 9.00 18.57 -3.70
N ASP A 120 7.86 19.20 -3.41
CA ASP A 120 7.74 20.11 -2.26
C ASP A 120 7.75 19.36 -0.92
N MET A 121 7.23 18.13 -0.90
CA MET A 121 7.13 17.27 0.27
C MET A 121 7.03 15.80 -0.15
N LEU A 122 7.52 14.90 0.70
CA LEU A 122 7.42 13.46 0.50
C LEU A 122 6.64 12.82 1.65
N PHE A 123 5.86 11.81 1.30
CA PHE A 123 5.24 10.89 2.24
C PHE A 123 5.65 9.44 1.95
N ALA A 124 5.71 8.63 3.00
CA ALA A 124 5.83 7.19 2.92
C ALA A 124 4.86 6.54 3.92
N HIS A 125 4.57 5.25 3.75
CA HIS A 125 3.62 4.54 4.60
C HIS A 125 4.17 4.14 5.97
N ASN A 126 5.48 4.17 6.17
CA ASN A 126 6.11 3.70 7.39
C ASN A 126 7.32 4.56 7.78
N ASN A 127 7.67 4.50 9.06
CA ASN A 127 8.76 5.30 9.64
C ASN A 127 10.14 4.89 9.14
N LYS A 128 10.35 3.64 8.72
CA LYS A 128 11.64 3.17 8.20
C LYS A 128 11.95 3.85 6.86
N ASP A 129 10.98 3.87 5.95
CA ASP A 129 11.11 4.57 4.67
C ASP A 129 11.21 6.09 4.84
N VAL A 130 10.47 6.68 5.80
CA VAL A 130 10.61 8.10 6.13
C VAL A 130 12.05 8.44 6.53
N LYS A 131 12.70 7.61 7.35
CA LYS A 131 14.12 7.81 7.74
C LYS A 131 15.04 7.75 6.52
N TYR A 132 14.79 6.81 5.62
CA TYR A 132 15.58 6.69 4.39
C TYR A 132 15.44 7.94 3.51
N TYR A 133 14.19 8.36 3.22
CA TYR A 133 13.95 9.53 2.37
C TYR A 133 14.45 10.85 2.99
N LYS A 134 14.45 10.99 4.31
CA LYS A 134 15.10 12.13 4.98
C LYS A 134 16.60 12.21 4.72
N GLY A 135 17.25 11.09 4.43
CA GLY A 135 18.66 11.05 4.02
C GLY A 135 18.90 11.45 2.56
N LEU A 136 17.87 11.45 1.72
CA LEU A 136 17.99 11.77 0.30
C LEU A 136 17.69 13.23 -0.04
N THR A 137 16.88 13.92 0.77
CA THR A 137 16.40 15.26 0.45
C THR A 137 16.29 16.16 1.67
N ASN A 138 16.45 17.48 1.46
CA ASN A 138 16.19 18.50 2.48
C ASN A 138 14.70 18.91 2.56
N LYS A 139 13.83 18.29 1.77
CA LYS A 139 12.40 18.58 1.80
C LYS A 139 11.74 17.92 3.01
N PRO A 140 10.58 18.42 3.46
CA PRO A 140 9.80 17.74 4.50
C PRO A 140 9.45 16.30 4.08
N VAL A 141 9.71 15.33 4.97
CA VAL A 141 9.36 13.93 4.78
C VAL A 141 8.57 13.45 6.00
N ASN A 142 7.37 12.94 5.79
CA ASN A 142 6.45 12.52 6.85
C ASN A 142 5.82 11.16 6.55
N THR A 143 5.30 10.51 7.57
CA THR A 143 4.49 9.30 7.42
C THR A 143 3.07 9.68 6.99
N MET A 144 2.53 8.95 6.03
CA MET A 144 1.10 8.94 5.72
C MET A 144 0.55 7.57 6.13
N PRO A 145 -0.19 7.48 7.25
CA PRO A 145 -0.68 6.21 7.74
C PRO A 145 -1.69 5.61 6.76
N THR A 146 -1.74 4.29 6.71
CA THR A 146 -2.78 3.58 5.99
C THR A 146 -4.11 3.76 6.71
N LEU A 147 -5.14 4.13 5.97
CA LEU A 147 -6.47 4.42 6.50
C LEU A 147 -7.50 3.38 6.04
N MET A 148 -8.50 3.16 6.88
CA MET A 148 -9.62 2.27 6.62
C MET A 148 -10.94 3.00 6.97
N LEU A 149 -11.79 3.26 5.95
CA LEU A 149 -13.04 4.02 6.09
C LEU A 149 -14.27 3.09 6.10
N THR A 150 -14.30 2.17 7.03
CA THR A 150 -15.35 1.13 7.11
C THR A 150 -16.73 1.66 7.40
N GLU A 151 -16.86 2.72 8.19
CA GLU A 151 -18.14 3.37 8.52
C GLU A 151 -18.97 3.75 7.29
N ARG A 152 -18.27 4.11 6.19
CA ARG A 152 -18.90 4.53 4.93
C ARG A 152 -19.28 3.38 4.02
N LEU A 153 -18.79 2.17 4.31
CA LEU A 153 -18.97 0.97 3.49
C LEU A 153 -19.99 0.01 4.09
N GLY A 154 -20.52 0.33 5.28
CA GLY A 154 -21.45 -0.56 5.99
C GLY A 154 -20.81 -1.88 6.43
N ILE A 155 -19.50 -1.88 6.64
CA ILE A 155 -18.76 -3.05 7.13
C ILE A 155 -18.59 -2.88 8.64
N GLU A 156 -19.05 -3.88 9.39
CA GLU A 156 -18.94 -3.91 10.84
C GLU A 156 -17.81 -4.85 11.29
N PRO A 157 -17.14 -4.54 12.42
CA PRO A 157 -16.25 -5.49 13.05
C PRO A 157 -16.98 -6.80 13.36
N ARG A 158 -16.26 -7.92 13.30
CA ARG A 158 -16.87 -9.22 13.64
C ARG A 158 -17.36 -9.24 15.08
N SER A 159 -18.48 -9.90 15.32
CA SER A 159 -19.08 -10.06 16.64
C SER A 159 -18.64 -11.34 17.37
N LYS A 160 -18.08 -12.32 16.66
CA LYS A 160 -17.63 -13.61 17.16
C LYS A 160 -16.29 -14.00 16.59
N SER A 161 -15.50 -14.77 17.35
CA SER A 161 -14.28 -15.37 16.84
C SER A 161 -14.61 -16.30 15.67
N GLY A 162 -13.80 -16.20 14.60
CA GLY A 162 -13.87 -17.13 13.48
C GLY A 162 -13.15 -18.45 13.77
N ASN A 163 -13.03 -19.24 12.72
CA ASN A 163 -12.21 -20.46 12.68
C ASN A 163 -11.04 -20.22 11.70
N ASN A 164 -10.15 -21.18 11.60
CA ASN A 164 -9.09 -21.20 10.61
C ASN A 164 -8.05 -20.08 10.75
N VAL A 165 -6.95 -20.24 10.01
CA VAL A 165 -5.83 -19.30 9.94
C VAL A 165 -5.78 -18.67 8.55
N ILE A 166 -5.54 -17.37 8.50
CA ILE A 166 -5.30 -16.66 7.25
C ILE A 166 -3.87 -16.13 7.20
N ILE A 167 -3.12 -16.45 6.14
CA ILE A 167 -1.82 -15.84 5.91
C ILE A 167 -1.96 -14.58 5.04
N GLY A 168 -1.21 -13.54 5.37
CA GLY A 168 -1.18 -12.30 4.60
C GLY A 168 -0.25 -12.41 3.39
N GLY A 169 -0.67 -11.81 2.27
CA GLY A 169 0.15 -11.79 1.06
C GLY A 169 0.16 -13.11 0.29
N ASN A 170 1.12 -13.24 -0.61
CA ASN A 170 1.35 -14.44 -1.41
C ASN A 170 2.77 -15.00 -1.16
N MET A 171 3.10 -16.11 -1.82
CA MET A 171 4.35 -16.85 -1.60
C MET A 171 5.59 -16.18 -2.20
N VAL A 172 5.49 -15.02 -2.84
CA VAL A 172 6.68 -14.31 -3.32
C VAL A 172 7.49 -13.75 -2.14
N ARG A 173 8.82 -13.76 -2.28
CA ARG A 173 9.78 -13.44 -1.23
C ARG A 173 9.44 -12.19 -0.41
N TRP A 174 9.10 -11.09 -1.08
CA TRP A 174 8.86 -9.80 -0.40
C TRP A 174 7.55 -9.70 0.37
N TYR A 175 6.64 -10.67 0.20
CA TYR A 175 5.42 -10.77 1.02
C TYR A 175 5.53 -11.76 2.17
N GLY A 176 6.61 -12.53 2.26
CA GLY A 176 6.87 -13.47 3.36
C GLY A 176 5.83 -14.58 3.48
N GLY A 177 5.19 -14.97 2.38
CA GLY A 177 4.14 -15.98 2.41
C GLY A 177 4.65 -17.35 2.85
N PHE A 178 5.89 -17.73 2.49
CA PHE A 178 6.47 -18.99 2.92
C PHE A 178 6.72 -19.02 4.44
N ASP A 179 7.30 -17.97 5.01
CA ASP A 179 7.51 -17.87 6.47
C ASP A 179 6.18 -17.88 7.21
N SER A 180 5.20 -17.15 6.68
CA SER A 180 3.84 -17.13 7.22
C SER A 180 3.18 -18.51 7.17
N TYR A 181 3.40 -19.28 6.11
CA TYR A 181 2.90 -20.66 6.00
C TYR A 181 3.56 -21.59 7.03
N ILE A 182 4.87 -21.51 7.21
CA ILE A 182 5.60 -22.32 8.20
C ILE A 182 5.06 -22.07 9.62
N VAL A 183 4.80 -20.82 9.99
CA VAL A 183 4.23 -20.50 11.30
C VAL A 183 2.76 -20.88 11.36
N ALA A 184 2.00 -20.75 10.29
CA ALA A 184 0.59 -21.15 10.26
C ALA A 184 0.40 -22.66 10.46
N GLN A 185 1.40 -23.49 10.15
CA GLN A 185 1.36 -24.95 10.39
C GLN A 185 1.41 -25.34 11.88
N GLU A 186 1.78 -24.43 12.77
CA GLU A 186 1.75 -24.69 14.23
C GLU A 186 0.31 -24.64 14.80
N PHE A 187 -0.66 -24.18 14.01
CA PHE A 187 -2.07 -24.20 14.38
C PHE A 187 -2.73 -25.50 13.88
N GLU A 188 -3.75 -25.96 14.59
CA GLU A 188 -4.54 -27.13 14.17
C GLU A 188 -5.60 -26.80 13.08
N GLU A 189 -5.81 -25.51 12.84
CA GLU A 189 -6.82 -25.00 11.93
C GLU A 189 -6.38 -25.04 10.46
N LEU A 190 -7.34 -25.07 9.53
CA LEU A 190 -7.07 -25.00 8.10
C LEU A 190 -6.44 -23.65 7.73
N ILE A 191 -5.45 -23.71 6.85
CA ILE A 191 -4.71 -22.52 6.38
C ILE A 191 -5.34 -22.00 5.10
N TYR A 192 -5.54 -20.70 5.04
CA TYR A 192 -6.06 -19.98 3.88
C TYR A 192 -5.12 -18.87 3.44
N ALA A 193 -5.14 -18.53 2.15
CA ALA A 193 -4.41 -17.41 1.59
C ALA A 193 -5.26 -16.63 0.57
N PRO A 194 -5.11 -15.30 0.48
CA PRO A 194 -5.74 -14.51 -0.57
C PRO A 194 -5.07 -14.79 -1.92
N SER A 195 -5.85 -14.85 -3.00
CA SER A 195 -5.28 -14.85 -4.34
C SER A 195 -4.96 -13.41 -4.76
N MET A 196 -3.67 -13.11 -4.90
CA MET A 196 -3.17 -11.80 -5.32
C MET A 196 -2.83 -11.75 -6.82
N GLY A 197 -3.30 -12.72 -7.60
CA GLY A 197 -2.99 -12.85 -9.02
C GLY A 197 -1.53 -13.24 -9.32
N ARG A 198 -0.73 -13.53 -8.29
CA ARG A 198 0.66 -14.00 -8.40
C ARG A 198 0.79 -15.30 -7.64
N LYS A 199 1.18 -16.34 -8.34
CA LYS A 199 1.54 -17.63 -7.77
C LYS A 199 2.98 -17.95 -8.11
N ILE A 200 3.70 -18.56 -7.18
CA ILE A 200 4.99 -19.19 -7.49
C ILE A 200 4.75 -20.59 -8.03
N ASP A 201 5.75 -21.12 -8.72
CA ASP A 201 5.71 -22.48 -9.20
C ASP A 201 5.54 -23.47 -8.03
N ARG A 202 4.73 -24.49 -8.24
CA ARG A 202 4.38 -25.54 -7.25
C ARG A 202 3.66 -25.07 -5.99
N GLU A 203 3.21 -23.82 -5.90
CA GLU A 203 2.42 -23.34 -4.76
C GLU A 203 1.14 -24.17 -4.54
N GLY A 204 0.56 -24.74 -5.59
CA GLY A 204 -0.60 -25.63 -5.51
C GLY A 204 -0.34 -26.99 -4.83
N GLU A 205 0.94 -27.32 -4.52
CA GLU A 205 1.31 -28.54 -3.77
C GLU A 205 1.33 -28.30 -2.24
N MET A 206 1.21 -27.04 -1.81
CA MET A 206 1.15 -26.68 -0.39
C MET A 206 -0.28 -26.93 0.13
N ASP A 207 -0.38 -27.31 1.40
CA ASP A 207 -1.67 -27.49 2.08
C ASP A 207 -2.28 -26.11 2.48
N ILE A 208 -2.69 -25.36 1.46
CA ILE A 208 -3.26 -24.02 1.58
C ILE A 208 -4.52 -23.90 0.73
N ASN A 209 -5.58 -23.41 1.33
CA ASN A 209 -6.81 -23.06 0.63
C ASN A 209 -6.71 -21.63 0.06
N HIS A 210 -6.64 -21.51 -1.27
CA HIS A 210 -6.57 -20.20 -1.93
C HIS A 210 -7.97 -19.65 -2.23
N PHE A 211 -8.21 -18.40 -1.82
CA PHE A 211 -9.38 -17.66 -2.27
C PHE A 211 -9.23 -17.17 -3.72
N PRO A 212 -10.32 -17.04 -4.48
CA PRO A 212 -10.30 -16.29 -5.72
C PRO A 212 -10.00 -14.81 -5.44
N TYR A 213 -9.69 -14.04 -6.50
CA TYR A 213 -9.60 -12.58 -6.38
C TYR A 213 -10.95 -12.02 -5.88
N MET A 214 -10.88 -11.16 -4.88
CA MET A 214 -12.03 -10.49 -4.28
C MET A 214 -11.89 -8.98 -4.37
N SER A 215 -13.01 -8.28 -4.46
CA SER A 215 -13.04 -6.85 -4.19
C SER A 215 -12.61 -6.57 -2.74
N TRP A 216 -12.22 -5.35 -2.44
CA TRP A 216 -11.80 -5.00 -1.07
C TRP A 216 -12.93 -5.24 -0.05
N VAL A 217 -14.17 -4.91 -0.39
CA VAL A 217 -15.33 -5.12 0.50
C VAL A 217 -15.58 -6.61 0.76
N GLU A 218 -15.55 -7.43 -0.29
CA GLU A 218 -15.67 -8.90 -0.14
C GLU A 218 -14.53 -9.46 0.70
N TRP A 219 -13.30 -8.99 0.49
CA TRP A 219 -12.13 -9.38 1.27
C TRP A 219 -12.32 -9.08 2.76
N ILE A 220 -12.71 -7.85 3.12
CA ILE A 220 -12.89 -7.48 4.52
C ILE A 220 -13.98 -8.33 5.17
N ASN A 221 -15.11 -8.54 4.50
CA ASN A 221 -16.17 -9.40 5.02
C ASN A 221 -15.71 -10.87 5.18
N THR A 222 -14.95 -11.39 4.21
CA THR A 222 -14.39 -12.75 4.28
C THR A 222 -13.40 -12.88 5.42
N LEU A 223 -12.57 -11.86 5.66
CA LEU A 223 -11.58 -11.86 6.73
C LEU A 223 -12.22 -12.06 8.12
N SER A 224 -13.44 -11.60 8.34
CA SER A 224 -14.16 -11.76 9.61
C SER A 224 -14.33 -13.23 10.06
N GLN A 225 -14.19 -14.20 9.15
CA GLN A 225 -14.36 -15.62 9.41
C GLN A 225 -13.13 -16.30 10.02
N PHE A 226 -11.99 -15.62 10.09
CA PHE A 226 -10.74 -16.19 10.56
C PHE A 226 -10.51 -15.99 12.05
N LYS A 227 -9.81 -16.95 12.67
CA LYS A 227 -9.44 -16.92 14.08
C LYS A 227 -8.12 -16.19 14.29
N TYR A 228 -7.12 -16.49 13.45
CA TYR A 228 -5.77 -15.95 13.52
C TYR A 228 -5.30 -15.44 12.16
N GLY A 229 -4.44 -14.43 12.18
CA GLY A 229 -3.68 -13.92 11.05
C GLY A 229 -2.18 -14.16 11.22
N VAL A 230 -1.48 -14.51 10.14
CA VAL A 230 -0.02 -14.61 10.11
C VAL A 230 0.51 -13.83 8.91
N HIS A 231 1.37 -12.86 9.14
CA HIS A 231 1.92 -11.99 8.09
C HIS A 231 3.39 -11.65 8.35
N LEU A 232 4.26 -12.63 8.14
CA LEU A 232 5.70 -12.47 8.32
C LEU A 232 6.34 -11.82 7.09
N MET A 233 5.93 -10.59 6.82
CA MET A 233 6.38 -9.82 5.66
C MET A 233 7.67 -9.07 5.98
N PRO A 234 8.81 -9.41 5.33
CA PRO A 234 10.10 -8.75 5.59
C PRO A 234 10.19 -7.36 4.94
N THR A 235 9.20 -7.00 4.15
CA THR A 235 9.16 -5.76 3.37
C THR A 235 8.32 -4.69 4.06
N GLN A 236 8.88 -3.50 4.23
CA GLN A 236 8.13 -2.35 4.71
C GLN A 236 7.15 -1.90 3.63
N ALA A 237 5.89 -1.74 4.02
CA ALA A 237 4.80 -1.34 3.13
C ALA A 237 3.69 -0.63 3.92
N ALA A 238 2.51 -0.52 3.32
CA ALA A 238 1.35 0.12 3.93
C ALA A 238 0.74 -0.68 5.11
N GLY A 239 1.04 -1.97 5.25
CA GLY A 239 0.53 -2.80 6.35
C GLY A 239 -0.98 -2.99 6.34
N THR A 240 -1.59 -3.09 5.17
CA THR A 240 -3.05 -3.18 5.02
C THR A 240 -3.64 -4.44 5.62
N PHE A 241 -2.93 -5.57 5.53
CA PHE A 241 -3.41 -6.84 6.07
C PHE A 241 -3.53 -6.79 7.61
N THR A 242 -2.50 -6.32 8.29
CA THR A 242 -2.47 -6.21 9.75
C THR A 242 -3.52 -5.22 10.27
N LEU A 243 -3.72 -4.10 9.55
CA LEU A 243 -4.81 -3.16 9.83
C LEU A 243 -6.19 -3.82 9.68
N ASN A 244 -6.39 -4.62 8.63
CA ASN A 244 -7.66 -5.33 8.41
C ASN A 244 -7.92 -6.39 9.48
N CYS A 245 -6.89 -7.10 9.94
CA CYS A 245 -6.97 -8.02 11.07
C CYS A 245 -7.39 -7.28 12.35
N ALA A 246 -6.72 -6.17 12.66
CA ALA A 246 -7.03 -5.36 13.84
C ALA A 246 -8.48 -4.85 13.83
N PHE A 247 -9.01 -4.43 12.68
CA PHE A 247 -10.40 -4.02 12.55
C PHE A 247 -11.40 -5.09 13.01
N HIS A 248 -11.12 -6.35 12.73
CA HIS A 248 -11.95 -7.48 13.18
C HIS A 248 -11.54 -8.06 14.55
N GLY A 249 -10.53 -7.48 15.22
CA GLY A 249 -9.97 -8.05 16.44
C GLY A 249 -9.36 -9.45 16.22
N ILE A 250 -8.76 -9.68 15.06
CA ILE A 250 -8.04 -10.91 14.74
C ILE A 250 -6.59 -10.73 15.19
N PRO A 251 -6.08 -11.54 16.14
CA PRO A 251 -4.67 -11.53 16.49
C PRO A 251 -3.82 -11.85 15.25
N CYS A 252 -2.81 -11.02 14.96
CA CYS A 252 -1.97 -11.18 13.78
C CYS A 252 -0.50 -11.19 14.16
N ILE A 253 0.18 -12.31 13.92
CA ILE A 253 1.63 -12.43 14.09
C ILE A 253 2.33 -11.83 12.87
N GLY A 254 3.34 -10.99 13.09
CA GLY A 254 4.07 -10.35 12.00
C GLY A 254 5.47 -9.89 12.37
N TYR A 255 6.29 -9.58 11.34
CA TYR A 255 7.61 -9.01 11.54
C TYR A 255 7.55 -7.52 11.85
N LYS A 256 8.56 -7.03 12.59
CA LYS A 256 8.85 -5.60 12.74
C LYS A 256 9.11 -4.93 11.40
N GLY A 257 8.78 -3.65 11.31
CA GLY A 257 9.02 -2.82 10.13
C GLY A 257 7.75 -2.40 9.40
N LEU A 258 6.60 -2.92 9.81
CA LEU A 258 5.28 -2.40 9.44
C LEU A 258 4.71 -1.63 10.62
N ASP A 259 4.53 -0.32 10.49
CA ASP A 259 4.01 0.52 11.58
C ASP A 259 2.66 -0.01 12.10
N THR A 260 1.77 -0.47 11.21
CA THR A 260 0.48 -1.07 11.60
C THR A 260 0.62 -2.38 12.38
N GLN A 261 1.65 -3.18 12.12
CA GLN A 261 1.93 -4.38 12.91
C GLN A 261 2.40 -4.00 14.32
N GLU A 262 3.36 -3.08 14.41
CA GLU A 262 3.96 -2.67 15.69
C GLU A 262 2.96 -1.92 16.58
N GLU A 263 2.07 -1.12 15.98
CA GLU A 263 1.08 -0.33 16.72
C GLU A 263 -0.17 -1.15 17.12
N LEU A 264 -0.64 -2.04 16.24
CA LEU A 264 -1.93 -2.71 16.42
C LEU A 264 -1.80 -4.14 16.98
N HIS A 265 -0.62 -4.76 16.85
CA HIS A 265 -0.33 -6.11 17.34
C HIS A 265 1.04 -6.17 18.06
N PRO A 266 1.33 -5.28 19.03
CA PRO A 266 2.66 -5.16 19.63
C PRO A 266 3.17 -6.46 20.27
N ASP A 267 2.29 -7.21 20.94
CA ASP A 267 2.64 -8.47 21.62
C ASP A 267 2.84 -9.66 20.65
N LEU A 268 2.43 -9.48 19.40
CA LEU A 268 2.54 -10.47 18.32
C LEU A 268 3.54 -10.03 17.24
N THR A 269 4.40 -9.08 17.58
CA THR A 269 5.42 -8.55 16.68
C THR A 269 6.78 -9.16 17.03
N VAL A 270 7.41 -9.80 16.05
CA VAL A 270 8.72 -10.44 16.21
C VAL A 270 9.78 -9.79 15.32
N ASP A 271 11.05 -10.00 15.63
CA ASP A 271 12.13 -9.49 14.80
C ASP A 271 12.16 -10.18 13.43
N ASP A 272 12.61 -9.45 12.41
CA ASP A 272 12.68 -9.96 11.03
C ASP A 272 13.54 -11.23 10.97
N GLY A 273 12.97 -12.31 10.43
CA GLY A 273 13.62 -13.63 10.33
C GLY A 273 13.60 -14.47 11.62
N ASP A 274 13.04 -13.99 12.72
CA ASP A 274 12.93 -14.75 13.97
C ASP A 274 11.72 -15.71 13.93
N LEU A 275 11.86 -16.78 13.15
CA LEU A 275 10.83 -17.81 13.01
C LEU A 275 10.60 -18.61 14.31
N GLU A 276 11.63 -18.78 15.13
CA GLU A 276 11.51 -19.51 16.41
C GLU A 276 10.54 -18.78 17.34
N LYS A 277 10.69 -17.47 17.45
CA LYS A 277 9.81 -16.65 18.27
C LYS A 277 8.41 -16.48 17.69
N ALA A 278 8.28 -16.58 16.36
CA ALA A 278 6.98 -16.45 15.69
C ALA A 278 6.11 -17.70 15.84
N LYS A 279 6.68 -18.88 16.11
CA LYS A 279 6.01 -20.14 16.41
C LYS A 279 5.55 -20.19 17.87
#